data_fcb28696e4b425a1026c4b40e2ccaf0a
#
_entry.id   fcb28696e4b425a1026c4b40e2ccaf0a
#
_cell.length_a   1.000
_cell.length_b   1.000
_cell.length_c   1.000
_cell.angle_alpha   90.00
_cell.angle_beta   90.00
_cell.angle_gamma   90.00
#
_symmetry.space_group_name_H-M   'P 1'
#
loop_
_entity.id
_entity.type
_entity.pdbx_description
1 polymer ?
#
loop_
_entity_poly.entity_id
_entity_poly.type
_entity_poly.pdbx_seq_one_letter_code
_entity_poly.pdbx_strand_id
1 'polypeptide(L)'
;MISMKVLFWILAIVSIPVGWFMTAVSVLGHGLGLYGTGFGMIMYFTGMFSVVVSVICAVVGFLKLRKGNVKKAVIFALVGVLYSGIMLGGLYIDDAVHTVRMERDIAAREEQMYGEGWDAAPAIEGIPELYQEILNKVYVTVRDKWPSDQLMELALTAMVEHYGEAPLDNIGFLLMDVNGNGNQELLIGTTSPAEEGGTVIFSMYSDPENPFISLHSLENEVYYLHAGEAEGTYVAEISGQDAAWLLGAEEGEGIVDIYYQEGTMDPAERLTLELIPFSQYK
;
A
#
# COMPACT_ATOMS: atom_id res chain seq x y z
N MET A 1 2.56 49.41 -15.36
CA MET A 1 2.82 49.33 -13.92
C MET A 1 1.49 49.08 -13.21
N ILE A 2 1.31 47.94 -12.53
CA ILE A 2 0.05 47.62 -11.83
C ILE A 2 -0.11 48.56 -10.63
N SER A 3 -1.29 49.20 -10.51
CA SER A 3 -1.58 50.03 -9.34
C SER A 3 -1.59 49.18 -8.07
N MET A 4 -1.02 49.68 -6.96
CA MET A 4 -1.03 49.01 -5.64
C MET A 4 -2.45 48.65 -5.16
N LYS A 5 -3.47 49.42 -5.55
CA LYS A 5 -4.88 49.10 -5.25
C LYS A 5 -5.35 47.87 -6.02
N VAL A 6 -4.98 47.76 -7.30
CA VAL A 6 -5.29 46.59 -8.14
C VAL A 6 -4.55 45.36 -7.60
N LEU A 7 -3.30 45.48 -7.22
CA LEU A 7 -2.52 44.39 -6.60
C LEU A 7 -3.17 43.87 -5.31
N PHE A 8 -3.67 44.76 -4.44
CA PHE A 8 -4.41 44.37 -3.25
C PHE A 8 -5.64 43.49 -3.61
N TRP A 9 -6.44 43.92 -4.57
CA TRP A 9 -7.64 43.17 -4.96
C TRP A 9 -7.31 41.81 -5.56
N ILE A 10 -6.26 41.74 -6.38
CA ILE A 10 -5.80 40.44 -6.95
C ILE A 10 -5.40 39.51 -5.80
N LEU A 11 -4.56 39.96 -4.88
CA LEU A 11 -4.11 39.13 -3.75
C LEU A 11 -5.27 38.74 -2.82
N ALA A 12 -6.19 39.64 -2.53
CA ALA A 12 -7.35 39.35 -1.66
C ALA A 12 -8.30 38.33 -2.32
N ILE A 13 -8.56 38.44 -3.64
CA ILE A 13 -9.39 37.50 -4.38
C ILE A 13 -8.74 36.13 -4.45
N VAL A 14 -7.43 36.07 -4.63
CA VAL A 14 -6.69 34.78 -4.73
C VAL A 14 -6.53 34.12 -3.35
N SER A 15 -6.30 34.91 -2.28
CA SER A 15 -6.03 34.37 -0.94
C SER A 15 -7.15 33.52 -0.37
N ILE A 16 -8.41 33.90 -0.61
CA ILE A 16 -9.59 33.19 -0.04
C ILE A 16 -9.76 31.79 -0.65
N PRO A 17 -9.83 31.61 -1.99
CA PRO A 17 -9.89 30.28 -2.60
C PRO A 17 -8.68 29.41 -2.23
N VAL A 18 -7.46 29.96 -2.23
CA VAL A 18 -6.25 29.22 -1.83
C VAL A 18 -6.33 28.79 -0.36
N GLY A 19 -6.77 29.69 0.53
CA GLY A 19 -6.99 29.37 1.94
C GLY A 19 -8.07 28.30 2.14
N TRP A 20 -9.15 28.35 1.36
CA TRP A 20 -10.20 27.35 1.40
C TRP A 20 -9.71 25.98 0.91
N PHE A 21 -8.99 25.97 -0.21
CA PHE A 21 -8.38 24.75 -0.73
C PHE A 21 -7.42 24.13 0.30
N MET A 22 -6.54 24.95 0.91
CA MET A 22 -5.60 24.46 1.93
C MET A 22 -6.33 23.92 3.16
N THR A 23 -7.42 24.57 3.58
CA THR A 23 -8.25 24.08 4.70
C THR A 23 -8.88 22.73 4.35
N ALA A 24 -9.44 22.58 3.14
CA ALA A 24 -10.03 21.31 2.70
C ALA A 24 -8.99 20.18 2.67
N VAL A 25 -7.81 20.41 2.08
CA VAL A 25 -6.71 19.45 2.05
C VAL A 25 -6.28 19.08 3.48
N SER A 26 -6.18 20.06 4.39
CA SER A 26 -5.75 19.81 5.75
C SER A 26 -6.78 19.02 6.56
N VAL A 27 -8.07 19.30 6.40
CA VAL A 27 -9.15 18.55 7.07
C VAL A 27 -9.20 17.11 6.57
N LEU A 28 -9.15 16.92 5.25
CA LEU A 28 -9.14 15.58 4.66
C LEU A 28 -7.90 14.79 5.06
N GLY A 29 -6.71 15.39 4.93
CA GLY A 29 -5.46 14.73 5.28
C GLY A 29 -5.37 14.36 6.76
N HIS A 30 -5.85 15.24 7.66
CA HIS A 30 -5.91 14.92 9.09
C HIS A 30 -6.93 13.81 9.39
N GLY A 31 -8.10 13.86 8.77
CA GLY A 31 -9.15 12.85 8.96
C GLY A 31 -8.75 11.46 8.44
N LEU A 32 -7.89 11.40 7.44
CA LEU A 32 -7.36 10.16 6.85
C LEU A 32 -6.01 9.75 7.46
N GLY A 33 -5.45 10.52 8.42
CA GLY A 33 -4.14 10.23 9.01
C GLY A 33 -2.96 10.38 8.03
N LEU A 34 -3.12 11.14 6.94
CA LEU A 34 -2.12 11.32 5.87
C LEU A 34 -0.99 12.28 6.28
N TYR A 35 -0.29 11.98 7.36
CA TYR A 35 0.90 12.73 7.78
C TYR A 35 2.06 11.77 8.02
N GLY A 36 3.15 11.99 7.29
CA GLY A 36 4.34 11.15 7.34
C GLY A 36 5.20 11.39 8.57
N THR A 37 5.17 12.62 9.12
CA THR A 37 5.99 12.99 10.27
C THR A 37 5.20 13.85 11.27
N GLY A 38 5.76 14.06 12.47
CA GLY A 38 5.20 15.01 13.43
C GLY A 38 5.13 16.46 12.90
N PHE A 39 6.01 16.82 11.94
CA PHE A 39 5.97 18.09 11.25
C PHE A 39 4.74 18.18 10.34
N GLY A 40 4.45 17.14 9.55
CA GLY A 40 3.25 17.07 8.72
C GLY A 40 1.97 17.19 9.55
N MET A 41 1.89 16.53 10.72
CA MET A 41 0.77 16.65 11.63
C MET A 41 0.54 18.12 12.04
N ILE A 42 1.60 18.86 12.37
CA ILE A 42 1.51 20.29 12.70
C ILE A 42 1.03 21.10 11.49
N MET A 43 1.52 20.80 10.29
CA MET A 43 1.12 21.48 9.06
C MET A 43 -0.35 21.25 8.73
N TYR A 44 -0.85 20.01 8.84
CA TYR A 44 -2.28 19.72 8.67
C TYR A 44 -3.14 20.45 9.69
N PHE A 45 -2.77 20.40 10.98
CA PHE A 45 -3.52 21.07 12.03
C PHE A 45 -3.58 22.59 11.84
N THR A 46 -2.43 23.22 11.56
CA THR A 46 -2.38 24.68 11.33
C THR A 46 -3.02 25.09 10.00
N GLY A 47 -2.92 24.23 8.98
CA GLY A 47 -3.54 24.42 7.67
C GLY A 47 -5.06 24.49 7.71
N MET A 48 -5.72 23.83 8.67
CA MET A 48 -7.18 23.92 8.87
C MET A 48 -7.68 25.33 9.08
N PHE A 49 -6.83 26.22 9.57
CA PHE A 49 -7.17 27.62 9.80
C PHE A 49 -6.88 28.54 8.61
N SER A 50 -6.39 28.03 7.50
CA SER A 50 -5.93 28.83 6.36
C SER A 50 -7.02 29.74 5.78
N VAL A 51 -8.26 29.25 5.68
CA VAL A 51 -9.38 30.10 5.20
C VAL A 51 -9.68 31.24 6.18
N VAL A 52 -9.64 30.96 7.48
CA VAL A 52 -9.92 31.98 8.52
C VAL A 52 -8.86 33.06 8.47
N VAL A 53 -7.58 32.70 8.42
CA VAL A 53 -6.46 33.63 8.31
C VAL A 53 -6.58 34.47 7.02
N SER A 54 -6.90 33.85 5.88
CA SER A 54 -7.06 34.53 4.60
C SER A 54 -8.19 35.56 4.64
N VAL A 55 -9.34 35.19 5.21
CA VAL A 55 -10.49 36.12 5.37
C VAL A 55 -10.15 37.28 6.30
N ILE A 56 -9.54 37.00 7.45
CA ILE A 56 -9.11 38.06 8.40
C ILE A 56 -8.14 39.02 7.71
N CYS A 57 -7.13 38.49 7.00
CA CYS A 57 -6.17 39.31 6.28
C CYS A 57 -6.82 40.16 5.18
N ALA A 58 -7.78 39.62 4.43
CA ALA A 58 -8.53 40.34 3.41
C ALA A 58 -9.37 41.48 4.03
N VAL A 59 -10.11 41.20 5.12
CA VAL A 59 -10.94 42.22 5.82
C VAL A 59 -10.08 43.32 6.41
N VAL A 60 -9.01 42.97 7.15
CA VAL A 60 -8.10 43.98 7.74
C VAL A 60 -7.42 44.80 6.64
N GLY A 61 -6.98 44.15 5.57
CA GLY A 61 -6.42 44.80 4.39
C GLY A 61 -7.40 45.81 3.76
N PHE A 62 -8.68 45.41 3.57
CA PHE A 62 -9.71 46.29 3.09
C PHE A 62 -9.97 47.51 3.97
N LEU A 63 -10.02 47.31 5.29
CA LEU A 63 -10.15 48.45 6.24
C LEU A 63 -8.96 49.40 6.20
N LYS A 64 -7.73 48.89 5.96
CA LYS A 64 -6.56 49.74 5.74
C LYS A 64 -6.63 50.51 4.42
N LEU A 65 -7.13 49.84 3.35
CA LEU A 65 -7.33 50.45 2.05
C LEU A 65 -8.32 51.62 2.13
N ARG A 66 -9.45 51.44 2.83
CA ARG A 66 -10.44 52.51 3.05
C ARG A 66 -9.85 53.71 3.79
N LYS A 67 -8.88 53.48 4.70
CA LYS A 67 -8.15 54.53 5.42
C LYS A 67 -6.99 55.17 4.63
N GLY A 68 -6.88 54.86 3.32
CA GLY A 68 -5.79 55.36 2.44
C GLY A 68 -4.43 54.69 2.63
N ASN A 69 -4.29 53.68 3.50
CA ASN A 69 -3.04 53.00 3.79
C ASN A 69 -2.81 51.83 2.82
N VAL A 70 -2.62 52.11 1.54
CA VAL A 70 -2.57 51.12 0.45
C VAL A 70 -1.42 50.11 0.66
N LYS A 71 -0.23 50.58 1.09
CA LYS A 71 0.92 49.68 1.35
C LYS A 71 0.59 48.63 2.43
N LYS A 72 -0.03 49.04 3.54
CA LYS A 72 -0.43 48.12 4.62
C LYS A 72 -1.52 47.13 4.15
N ALA A 73 -2.47 47.59 3.31
CA ALA A 73 -3.49 46.74 2.73
C ALA A 73 -2.87 45.60 1.91
N VAL A 74 -1.92 45.90 1.03
CA VAL A 74 -1.20 44.90 0.21
C VAL A 74 -0.43 43.93 1.08
N ILE A 75 0.24 44.38 2.15
CA ILE A 75 0.98 43.52 3.08
C ILE A 75 0.02 42.49 3.72
N PHE A 76 -1.16 42.92 4.22
CA PHE A 76 -2.11 41.98 4.82
C PHE A 76 -2.61 40.94 3.79
N ALA A 77 -2.95 41.37 2.58
CA ALA A 77 -3.38 40.43 1.53
C ALA A 77 -2.26 39.44 1.17
N LEU A 78 -1.01 39.89 1.11
CA LEU A 78 0.15 39.05 0.85
C LEU A 78 0.37 38.03 1.99
N VAL A 79 0.19 38.41 3.26
CA VAL A 79 0.30 37.50 4.40
C VAL A 79 -0.70 36.37 4.30
N GLY A 80 -1.96 36.63 3.89
CA GLY A 80 -2.96 35.58 3.69
C GLY A 80 -2.56 34.55 2.62
N VAL A 81 -2.01 35.00 1.50
CA VAL A 81 -1.51 34.11 0.43
C VAL A 81 -0.29 33.31 0.90
N LEU A 82 0.67 34.00 1.52
CA LEU A 82 1.91 33.37 1.98
C LEU A 82 1.66 32.34 3.08
N TYR A 83 0.73 32.60 4.00
CA TYR A 83 0.38 31.62 5.02
C TYR A 83 -0.06 30.29 4.41
N SER A 84 -1.04 30.33 3.50
CA SER A 84 -1.53 29.12 2.82
C SER A 84 -0.46 28.45 1.96
N GLY A 85 0.39 29.24 1.30
CA GLY A 85 1.50 28.73 0.48
C GLY A 85 2.58 28.02 1.33
N ILE A 86 2.89 28.56 2.51
CA ILE A 86 3.84 27.95 3.45
C ILE A 86 3.28 26.63 3.99
N MET A 87 1.98 26.58 4.32
CA MET A 87 1.33 25.34 4.77
C MET A 87 1.37 24.26 3.69
N LEU A 88 1.00 24.61 2.45
CA LEU A 88 1.05 23.67 1.32
C LEU A 88 2.47 23.20 1.03
N GLY A 89 3.43 24.10 1.02
CA GLY A 89 4.85 23.75 0.83
C GLY A 89 5.38 22.85 1.94
N GLY A 90 4.96 23.10 3.18
CA GLY A 90 5.31 22.26 4.33
C GLY A 90 4.79 20.83 4.20
N LEU A 91 3.54 20.64 3.74
CA LEU A 91 2.98 19.32 3.49
C LEU A 91 3.74 18.59 2.37
N TYR A 92 4.08 19.29 1.29
CA TYR A 92 4.86 18.70 0.20
C TYR A 92 6.27 18.27 0.66
N ILE A 93 6.90 19.07 1.53
CA ILE A 93 8.22 18.73 2.11
C ILE A 93 8.08 17.52 3.06
N ASP A 94 7.01 17.44 3.85
CA ASP A 94 6.76 16.31 4.74
C ASP A 94 6.62 15.00 3.97
N ASP A 95 5.81 15.01 2.90
CA ASP A 95 5.62 13.87 2.01
C ASP A 95 6.95 13.43 1.36
N ALA A 96 7.73 14.38 0.81
CA ALA A 96 9.03 14.08 0.23
C ALA A 96 10.03 13.51 1.26
N VAL A 97 10.04 14.04 2.48
CA VAL A 97 10.92 13.54 3.56
C VAL A 97 10.48 12.16 4.02
N HIS A 98 9.17 11.92 4.08
CA HIS A 98 8.63 10.60 4.43
C HIS A 98 9.02 9.55 3.40
N THR A 99 8.85 9.85 2.11
CA THR A 99 9.25 8.97 1.00
C THR A 99 10.73 8.62 1.06
N VAL A 100 11.61 9.64 1.19
CA VAL A 100 13.06 9.41 1.30
C VAL A 100 13.44 8.59 2.54
N ARG A 101 12.72 8.77 3.66
CA ARG A 101 12.96 7.93 4.85
C ARG A 101 12.53 6.50 4.62
N MET A 102 11.34 6.28 4.07
CA MET A 102 10.87 4.94 3.70
C MET A 102 11.86 4.23 2.78
N GLU A 103 12.30 4.89 1.70
CA GLU A 103 13.30 4.33 0.79
C GLU A 103 14.63 4.00 1.49
N ARG A 104 15.09 4.85 2.40
CA ARG A 104 16.30 4.57 3.20
C ARG A 104 16.12 3.42 4.18
N ASP A 105 14.97 3.36 4.83
CA ASP A 105 14.68 2.30 5.78
C ASP A 105 14.54 0.96 5.07
N ILE A 106 13.92 0.95 3.88
CA ILE A 106 13.87 -0.22 2.99
C ILE A 106 15.28 -0.62 2.56
N ALA A 107 16.08 0.31 2.01
CA ALA A 107 17.44 0.04 1.57
C ALA A 107 18.37 -0.42 2.72
N ALA A 108 18.25 0.18 3.92
CA ALA A 108 19.02 -0.24 5.09
C ALA A 108 18.61 -1.64 5.58
N ARG A 109 17.35 -1.99 5.46
CA ARG A 109 16.86 -3.34 5.76
C ARG A 109 17.27 -4.35 4.71
N GLU A 110 17.23 -3.98 3.43
CA GLU A 110 17.79 -4.79 2.35
C GLU A 110 19.29 -5.00 2.53
N GLU A 111 20.05 -3.98 2.87
CA GLU A 111 21.47 -4.10 3.18
C GLU A 111 21.74 -4.97 4.42
N GLN A 112 20.88 -4.89 5.44
CA GLN A 112 20.96 -5.74 6.63
C GLN A 112 20.57 -7.19 6.33
N MET A 113 19.64 -7.39 5.38
CA MET A 113 19.21 -8.72 4.94
C MET A 113 20.17 -9.36 3.95
N TYR A 114 20.73 -8.58 3.02
CA TYR A 114 21.55 -9.02 1.90
C TYR A 114 23.03 -8.58 2.02
N GLY A 115 23.41 -7.93 3.16
CA GLY A 115 24.77 -7.48 3.43
C GLY A 115 25.77 -8.61 3.59
N GLU A 116 27.06 -8.27 3.70
CA GLU A 116 28.18 -9.23 3.84
C GLU A 116 27.91 -10.23 4.97
N GLY A 117 27.67 -11.49 4.65
CA GLY A 117 27.36 -12.58 5.56
C GLY A 117 25.97 -13.19 5.41
N TRP A 118 25.17 -12.68 4.48
CA TRP A 118 23.98 -13.40 4.06
C TRP A 118 24.42 -14.64 3.26
N ASP A 119 24.31 -15.81 3.88
CA ASP A 119 24.28 -17.07 3.15
C ASP A 119 22.96 -17.08 2.34
N ALA A 120 23.01 -16.59 1.11
CA ALA A 120 21.92 -16.77 0.17
C ALA A 120 21.56 -18.26 0.22
N ALA A 121 20.29 -18.55 0.47
CA ALA A 121 19.86 -19.93 0.43
C ALA A 121 20.30 -20.51 -0.92
N PRO A 122 20.87 -21.72 -0.96
CA PRO A 122 21.38 -22.29 -2.20
C PRO A 122 20.23 -22.31 -3.22
N ALA A 123 20.53 -21.86 -4.44
CA ALA A 123 19.53 -21.86 -5.51
C ALA A 123 18.92 -23.24 -5.62
N ILE A 124 17.60 -23.35 -5.49
CA ILE A 124 16.89 -24.60 -5.67
C ILE A 124 16.81 -24.84 -7.18
N GLU A 125 17.32 -25.96 -7.64
CA GLU A 125 17.30 -26.32 -9.05
C GLU A 125 15.85 -26.35 -9.56
N GLY A 126 15.60 -25.65 -10.67
CA GLY A 126 14.28 -25.61 -11.29
C GLY A 126 13.37 -24.43 -10.87
N ILE A 127 13.79 -23.60 -9.92
CA ILE A 127 13.05 -22.39 -9.55
C ILE A 127 13.59 -21.19 -10.35
N PRO A 128 12.75 -20.40 -11.03
CA PRO A 128 13.14 -19.16 -11.69
C PRO A 128 13.80 -18.18 -10.73
N GLU A 129 14.84 -17.47 -11.20
CA GLU A 129 15.68 -16.58 -10.37
C GLU A 129 14.86 -15.54 -9.58
N LEU A 130 13.88 -14.90 -10.24
CA LEU A 130 13.06 -13.89 -9.58
C LEU A 130 12.10 -14.50 -8.53
N TYR A 131 11.62 -15.71 -8.75
CA TYR A 131 10.87 -16.44 -7.72
C TYR A 131 11.76 -16.84 -6.54
N GLN A 132 13.02 -17.17 -6.80
CA GLN A 132 14.00 -17.43 -5.76
C GLN A 132 14.20 -16.21 -4.85
N GLU A 133 14.27 -15.01 -5.42
CA GLU A 133 14.35 -13.76 -4.65
C GLU A 133 13.13 -13.55 -3.75
N ILE A 134 11.93 -13.82 -4.28
CA ILE A 134 10.69 -13.74 -3.49
C ILE A 134 10.71 -14.74 -2.34
N LEU A 135 11.08 -16.00 -2.61
CA LEU A 135 11.17 -17.04 -1.60
C LEU A 135 12.20 -16.69 -0.51
N ASN A 136 13.32 -16.10 -0.88
CA ASN A 136 14.33 -15.62 0.08
C ASN A 136 13.73 -14.53 0.98
N LYS A 137 13.01 -13.56 0.43
CA LYS A 137 12.34 -12.51 1.19
C LYS A 137 11.31 -13.11 2.17
N VAL A 138 10.46 -14.01 1.68
CA VAL A 138 9.46 -14.70 2.52
C VAL A 138 10.11 -15.49 3.64
N TYR A 139 11.14 -16.28 3.33
CA TYR A 139 11.86 -17.07 4.32
C TYR A 139 12.41 -16.21 5.46
N VAL A 140 13.09 -15.11 5.13
CA VAL A 140 13.67 -14.20 6.14
C VAL A 140 12.57 -13.53 6.95
N THR A 141 11.53 -13.07 6.31
CA THR A 141 10.37 -12.43 6.94
C THR A 141 9.74 -13.35 8.00
N VAL A 142 9.53 -14.61 7.66
CA VAL A 142 8.97 -15.61 8.59
C VAL A 142 9.94 -15.96 9.70
N ARG A 143 11.23 -16.20 9.36
CA ARG A 143 12.27 -16.53 10.32
C ARG A 143 12.49 -15.44 11.36
N ASP A 144 12.56 -14.19 10.92
CA ASP A 144 12.94 -13.03 11.75
C ASP A 144 11.72 -12.33 12.37
N LYS A 145 10.51 -12.86 12.13
CA LYS A 145 9.24 -12.35 12.69
C LYS A 145 9.04 -10.86 12.41
N TRP A 146 9.02 -10.52 11.14
CA TRP A 146 8.91 -9.13 10.70
C TRP A 146 7.59 -8.48 11.12
N PRO A 147 7.59 -7.17 11.38
CA PRO A 147 6.39 -6.44 11.74
C PRO A 147 5.40 -6.36 10.57
N SER A 148 4.12 -6.20 10.91
CA SER A 148 2.97 -6.29 9.98
C SER A 148 3.03 -5.34 8.78
N ASP A 149 3.64 -4.15 8.92
CA ASP A 149 3.81 -3.19 7.83
C ASP A 149 4.69 -3.73 6.68
N GLN A 150 5.65 -4.60 6.99
CA GLN A 150 6.53 -5.25 6.00
C GLN A 150 5.91 -6.51 5.41
N LEU A 151 5.06 -7.17 6.17
CA LEU A 151 4.31 -8.33 5.70
C LEU A 151 3.33 -7.95 4.59
N MET A 152 2.82 -6.72 4.60
CA MET A 152 1.90 -6.21 3.57
C MET A 152 2.56 -6.14 2.19
N GLU A 153 3.84 -5.76 2.09
CA GLU A 153 4.57 -5.73 0.82
C GLU A 153 4.72 -7.12 0.17
N LEU A 154 4.79 -8.16 1.00
CA LEU A 154 4.93 -9.56 0.57
C LEU A 154 3.60 -10.30 0.53
N ALA A 155 2.48 -9.61 0.74
CA ALA A 155 1.16 -10.21 0.85
C ALA A 155 1.07 -11.36 1.89
N LEU A 156 1.77 -11.23 3.00
CA LEU A 156 1.89 -12.24 4.04
C LEU A 156 1.10 -11.90 5.32
N THR A 157 0.32 -10.82 5.31
CA THR A 157 -0.41 -10.34 6.50
C THR A 157 -1.37 -11.39 7.04
N ALA A 158 -2.19 -11.98 6.17
CA ALA A 158 -3.14 -13.03 6.55
C ALA A 158 -2.43 -14.29 7.10
N MET A 159 -1.26 -14.62 6.56
CA MET A 159 -0.46 -15.74 7.04
C MET A 159 -0.05 -15.55 8.50
N VAL A 160 0.44 -14.35 8.86
CA VAL A 160 0.87 -14.06 10.24
C VAL A 160 -0.30 -14.00 11.20
N GLU A 161 -1.42 -13.44 10.78
CA GLU A 161 -2.65 -13.39 11.58
C GLU A 161 -3.24 -14.78 11.83
N HIS A 162 -3.21 -15.63 10.82
CA HIS A 162 -3.75 -16.98 10.94
C HIS A 162 -2.88 -17.94 11.78
N TYR A 163 -1.53 -17.81 11.65
CA TYR A 163 -0.57 -18.71 12.31
C TYR A 163 0.20 -18.06 13.45
N GLY A 164 0.02 -16.76 13.69
CA GLY A 164 0.68 -16.01 14.73
C GLY A 164 2.19 -16.03 14.59
N GLU A 165 2.88 -16.88 15.32
CA GLU A 165 4.32 -17.14 15.22
C GLU A 165 4.58 -18.38 14.34
N ALA A 166 4.11 -18.35 13.08
CA ALA A 166 4.13 -19.50 12.21
C ALA A 166 5.53 -20.12 12.13
N PRO A 167 5.70 -21.38 12.55
CA PRO A 167 6.96 -22.07 12.35
C PRO A 167 7.18 -22.31 10.86
N LEU A 168 8.42 -22.22 10.41
CA LEU A 168 8.82 -22.48 9.02
C LEU A 168 8.36 -23.85 8.48
N ASP A 169 8.05 -24.79 9.37
CA ASP A 169 7.51 -26.11 9.00
C ASP A 169 6.04 -26.05 8.54
N ASN A 170 5.26 -25.07 8.98
CA ASN A 170 3.82 -24.97 8.70
C ASN A 170 3.50 -24.12 7.47
N ILE A 171 4.50 -23.45 6.90
CA ILE A 171 4.39 -22.63 5.72
C ILE A 171 5.34 -23.15 4.67
N GLY A 172 4.86 -23.23 3.45
CA GLY A 172 5.65 -23.73 2.35
C GLY A 172 5.29 -23.06 1.02
N PHE A 173 5.93 -23.51 -0.03
CA PHE A 173 5.72 -23.02 -1.37
C PHE A 173 5.59 -24.17 -2.37
N LEU A 174 5.01 -23.88 -3.50
CA LEU A 174 4.85 -24.80 -4.63
C LEU A 174 4.91 -24.02 -5.94
N LEU A 175 5.56 -24.60 -6.96
CA LEU A 175 5.47 -24.13 -8.33
C LEU A 175 4.44 -24.98 -9.07
N MET A 176 3.44 -24.33 -9.67
CA MET A 176 2.34 -25.02 -10.33
C MET A 176 1.76 -24.13 -11.42
N ASP A 177 1.49 -24.69 -12.59
CA ASP A 177 0.75 -24.01 -13.65
C ASP A 177 -0.74 -24.06 -13.31
N VAL A 178 -1.27 -22.97 -12.72
CA VAL A 178 -2.63 -22.91 -12.18
C VAL A 178 -3.66 -22.62 -13.26
N ASN A 179 -3.27 -21.90 -14.31
CA ASN A 179 -4.18 -21.46 -15.37
C ASN A 179 -4.02 -22.26 -16.68
N GLY A 180 -3.08 -23.19 -16.75
CA GLY A 180 -2.84 -24.03 -17.92
C GLY A 180 -2.14 -23.31 -19.08
N ASN A 181 -1.47 -22.18 -18.82
CA ASN A 181 -0.80 -21.39 -19.86
C ASN A 181 0.64 -21.88 -20.17
N GLY A 182 1.15 -22.84 -19.40
CA GLY A 182 2.49 -23.42 -19.54
C GLY A 182 3.55 -22.72 -18.70
N ASN A 183 3.25 -21.62 -18.02
CA ASN A 183 4.10 -20.99 -17.04
C ASN A 183 3.69 -21.47 -15.63
N GLN A 184 4.64 -21.57 -14.75
CA GLN A 184 4.34 -21.96 -13.37
C GLN A 184 4.19 -20.71 -12.51
N GLU A 185 3.09 -20.65 -11.75
CA GLU A 185 2.91 -19.70 -10.68
C GLU A 185 3.63 -20.17 -9.42
N LEU A 186 4.11 -19.23 -8.62
CA LEU A 186 4.65 -19.47 -7.28
C LEU A 186 3.55 -19.32 -6.25
N LEU A 187 3.15 -20.40 -5.62
CA LEU A 187 2.17 -20.43 -4.55
C LEU A 187 2.87 -20.46 -3.20
N ILE A 188 2.38 -19.67 -2.23
CA ILE A 188 2.81 -19.69 -0.84
C ILE A 188 1.59 -19.97 0.02
N GLY A 189 1.67 -21.00 0.86
CA GLY A 189 0.53 -21.47 1.62
C GLY A 189 0.91 -22.32 2.82
N THR A 190 -0.08 -23.07 3.33
CA THR A 190 0.12 -23.99 4.45
C THR A 190 0.63 -25.35 3.99
N THR A 191 1.53 -25.96 4.78
CA THR A 191 2.04 -27.32 4.52
C THR A 191 1.06 -28.40 5.01
N SER A 192 0.12 -28.05 5.86
CA SER A 192 -0.91 -28.96 6.37
C SER A 192 -2.29 -28.50 5.94
N PRO A 193 -3.21 -29.42 5.64
CA PRO A 193 -4.59 -29.06 5.33
C PRO A 193 -5.22 -28.27 6.48
N ALA A 194 -6.09 -27.32 6.15
CA ALA A 194 -6.90 -26.63 7.13
C ALA A 194 -7.90 -27.60 7.82
N GLU A 195 -8.45 -27.22 8.97
CA GLU A 195 -9.47 -28.03 9.66
C GLU A 195 -10.70 -28.28 8.78
N GLU A 196 -11.02 -27.33 7.89
CA GLU A 196 -12.13 -27.42 6.94
C GLU A 196 -11.78 -28.16 5.63
N GLY A 197 -10.56 -28.71 5.54
CA GLY A 197 -10.03 -29.39 4.36
C GLY A 197 -9.36 -28.45 3.37
N GLY A 198 -8.48 -29.02 2.52
CA GLY A 198 -7.72 -28.30 1.51
C GLY A 198 -6.50 -27.53 2.03
N THR A 199 -5.67 -27.10 1.10
CA THR A 199 -4.48 -26.26 1.39
C THR A 199 -4.88 -24.79 1.32
N VAL A 200 -4.56 -24.02 2.36
CA VAL A 200 -4.74 -22.57 2.34
C VAL A 200 -3.59 -21.93 1.57
N ILE A 201 -3.94 -21.11 0.61
CA ILE A 201 -2.98 -20.29 -0.15
C ILE A 201 -3.03 -18.85 0.37
N PHE A 202 -1.90 -18.27 0.74
CA PHE A 202 -1.79 -16.90 1.22
C PHE A 202 -1.45 -15.92 0.12
N SER A 203 -0.55 -16.31 -0.77
CA SER A 203 -0.18 -15.50 -1.91
C SER A 203 0.21 -16.37 -3.09
N MET A 204 0.03 -15.80 -4.28
CA MET A 204 0.46 -16.39 -5.54
C MET A 204 1.11 -15.31 -6.39
N TYR A 205 2.21 -15.67 -7.02
CA TYR A 205 2.94 -14.80 -7.94
C TYR A 205 2.91 -15.43 -9.31
N SER A 206 2.48 -14.65 -10.30
CA SER A 206 2.45 -15.04 -11.71
C SER A 206 3.58 -14.38 -12.46
N ASP A 207 3.85 -14.88 -13.67
CA ASP A 207 4.91 -14.44 -14.57
C ASP A 207 6.33 -14.59 -14.01
N PRO A 208 7.01 -15.74 -14.24
CA PRO A 208 8.35 -15.99 -13.71
C PRO A 208 9.43 -15.03 -14.26
N GLU A 209 9.16 -14.34 -15.39
CA GLU A 209 10.08 -13.36 -15.99
C GLU A 209 9.88 -11.94 -15.41
N ASN A 210 8.66 -11.64 -14.91
CA ASN A 210 8.31 -10.35 -14.30
C ASN A 210 7.26 -10.58 -13.20
N PRO A 211 7.63 -11.17 -12.05
CA PRO A 211 6.69 -11.62 -11.03
C PRO A 211 5.80 -10.48 -10.49
N PHE A 212 4.50 -10.72 -10.50
CA PHE A 212 3.53 -9.86 -9.83
C PHE A 212 2.61 -10.71 -8.95
N ILE A 213 2.06 -10.08 -7.91
CA ILE A 213 1.12 -10.74 -7.01
C ILE A 213 -0.23 -10.83 -7.73
N SER A 214 -0.62 -12.03 -8.12
CA SER A 214 -1.91 -12.30 -8.76
C SER A 214 -3.00 -12.69 -7.76
N LEU A 215 -2.61 -13.13 -6.57
CA LEU A 215 -3.50 -13.46 -5.46
C LEU A 215 -2.79 -13.17 -4.12
N HIS A 216 -3.47 -12.52 -3.19
CA HIS A 216 -3.02 -12.38 -1.81
C HIS A 216 -4.21 -12.39 -0.85
N SER A 217 -4.06 -13.10 0.25
CA SER A 217 -5.05 -13.11 1.32
C SER A 217 -4.94 -11.82 2.13
N LEU A 218 -6.08 -11.17 2.35
CA LEU A 218 -6.23 -10.08 3.29
C LEU A 218 -6.63 -10.61 4.68
N GLU A 219 -6.73 -9.70 5.64
CA GLU A 219 -7.22 -10.00 6.99
C GLU A 219 -8.60 -10.70 6.92
N ASN A 220 -8.71 -11.87 7.56
CA ASN A 220 -9.91 -12.71 7.59
C ASN A 220 -10.34 -13.37 6.26
N GLU A 221 -9.48 -13.36 5.24
CA GLU A 221 -9.71 -14.10 4.00
C GLU A 221 -8.77 -15.29 3.90
N VAL A 222 -9.26 -16.37 3.33
CA VAL A 222 -8.46 -17.55 2.98
C VAL A 222 -8.82 -18.03 1.58
N TYR A 223 -7.84 -18.52 0.85
CA TYR A 223 -8.01 -19.04 -0.49
C TYR A 223 -7.78 -20.54 -0.51
N TYR A 224 -8.68 -21.25 -1.21
CA TYR A 224 -8.56 -22.67 -1.48
C TYR A 224 -8.59 -22.90 -3.01
N LEU A 225 -7.88 -23.89 -3.49
CA LEU A 225 -7.94 -24.28 -4.87
C LEU A 225 -8.87 -25.48 -5.06
N HIS A 226 -9.61 -25.46 -6.17
CA HIS A 226 -10.43 -26.56 -6.68
C HIS A 226 -9.99 -26.87 -8.11
N ALA A 227 -10.27 -28.10 -8.60
CA ALA A 227 -10.05 -28.43 -9.99
C ALA A 227 -10.94 -27.55 -10.89
N GLY A 228 -10.37 -27.00 -11.95
CA GLY A 228 -11.11 -26.27 -12.98
C GLY A 228 -11.86 -27.19 -13.94
N GLU A 229 -12.66 -26.61 -14.85
CA GLU A 229 -13.39 -27.37 -15.88
C GLU A 229 -12.45 -27.95 -16.93
N ALA A 230 -11.38 -27.24 -17.30
CA ALA A 230 -10.37 -27.73 -18.21
C ALA A 230 -9.28 -28.50 -17.45
N GLU A 231 -8.77 -29.56 -18.09
CA GLU A 231 -7.67 -30.36 -17.51
C GLU A 231 -6.43 -29.46 -17.25
N GLY A 232 -5.92 -29.51 -16.02
CA GLY A 232 -4.75 -28.74 -15.61
C GLY A 232 -5.06 -27.28 -15.22
N THR A 233 -6.33 -26.91 -15.13
CA THR A 233 -6.75 -25.59 -14.64
C THR A 233 -7.38 -25.68 -13.25
N TYR A 234 -7.40 -24.55 -12.52
CA TYR A 234 -7.87 -24.48 -11.15
C TYR A 234 -8.74 -23.25 -10.92
N VAL A 235 -9.63 -23.33 -9.94
CA VAL A 235 -10.48 -22.24 -9.51
C VAL A 235 -10.12 -21.90 -8.08
N ALA A 236 -9.88 -20.63 -7.78
CA ALA A 236 -9.65 -20.15 -6.43
C ALA A 236 -11.01 -19.87 -5.75
N GLU A 237 -11.31 -20.59 -4.67
CA GLU A 237 -12.41 -20.29 -3.76
C GLU A 237 -11.92 -19.26 -2.74
N ILE A 238 -12.66 -18.16 -2.60
CA ILE A 238 -12.40 -17.11 -1.62
C ILE A 238 -13.39 -17.28 -0.48
N SER A 239 -12.90 -17.35 0.76
CA SER A 239 -13.73 -17.29 1.94
C SER A 239 -13.39 -16.05 2.76
N GLY A 240 -14.40 -15.25 3.12
CA GLY A 240 -14.21 -14.03 3.92
C GLY A 240 -15.28 -12.98 3.64
N GLN A 241 -15.23 -11.88 4.38
CA GLN A 241 -16.24 -10.82 4.28
C GLN A 241 -16.07 -9.90 3.06
N ASP A 242 -14.87 -9.85 2.46
CA ASP A 242 -14.51 -8.96 1.36
C ASP A 242 -14.41 -9.67 -0.01
N ALA A 243 -14.81 -10.94 -0.09
CA ALA A 243 -14.82 -11.72 -1.34
C ALA A 243 -15.59 -10.99 -2.47
N ALA A 244 -16.68 -10.30 -2.13
CA ALA A 244 -17.47 -9.53 -3.09
C ALA A 244 -16.69 -8.36 -3.74
N TRP A 245 -15.67 -7.82 -3.08
CA TRP A 245 -14.85 -6.74 -3.61
C TRP A 245 -13.85 -7.24 -4.67
N LEU A 246 -13.24 -8.38 -4.44
CA LEU A 246 -12.31 -9.01 -5.39
C LEU A 246 -13.01 -9.54 -6.65
N LEU A 247 -14.24 -10.07 -6.50
CA LEU A 247 -15.07 -10.53 -7.61
C LEU A 247 -15.65 -9.37 -8.45
N GLY A 248 -15.66 -8.14 -7.92
CA GLY A 248 -16.10 -6.94 -8.62
C GLY A 248 -15.02 -6.27 -9.48
N ALA A 249 -13.79 -6.75 -9.50
CA ALA A 249 -12.78 -6.31 -10.44
C ALA A 249 -13.18 -6.79 -11.86
N GLU A 250 -13.46 -5.85 -12.76
CA GLU A 250 -13.95 -6.15 -14.12
C GLU A 250 -12.99 -7.11 -14.84
N GLU A 251 -13.55 -8.19 -15.38
CA GLU A 251 -12.90 -9.00 -16.42
C GLU A 251 -12.41 -8.05 -17.52
N GLY A 252 -11.12 -7.93 -17.72
CA GLY A 252 -10.64 -7.26 -18.91
C GLY A 252 -9.29 -6.58 -18.87
N GLU A 253 -8.65 -6.42 -17.74
CA GLU A 253 -7.32 -5.79 -17.67
C GLU A 253 -6.19 -6.76 -17.28
N GLY A 254 -6.19 -7.96 -17.84
CA GLY A 254 -4.97 -8.79 -17.91
C GLY A 254 -4.38 -9.29 -16.59
N ILE A 255 -5.10 -9.21 -15.48
CA ILE A 255 -4.52 -9.41 -14.15
C ILE A 255 -4.90 -10.74 -13.52
N VAL A 256 -5.94 -11.46 -13.97
CA VAL A 256 -6.36 -12.71 -13.30
C VAL A 256 -6.67 -13.81 -14.30
N ASP A 257 -5.72 -14.71 -14.46
CA ASP A 257 -5.90 -15.97 -15.21
C ASP A 257 -6.62 -17.05 -14.38
N ILE A 258 -6.96 -16.76 -13.11
CA ILE A 258 -7.71 -17.64 -12.22
C ILE A 258 -9.11 -17.06 -12.02
N TYR A 259 -10.11 -17.89 -12.19
CA TYR A 259 -11.49 -17.54 -11.85
C TYR A 259 -11.66 -17.61 -10.32
N TYR A 260 -12.10 -16.50 -9.73
CA TYR A 260 -12.47 -16.46 -8.32
C TYR A 260 -13.96 -16.78 -8.16
N GLN A 261 -14.30 -17.59 -7.19
CA GLN A 261 -15.67 -17.91 -6.86
C GLN A 261 -15.88 -17.78 -5.35
N GLU A 262 -16.91 -17.01 -4.95
CA GLU A 262 -17.26 -16.83 -3.54
C GLU A 262 -17.72 -18.16 -2.95
N GLY A 263 -17.19 -18.57 -1.79
CA GLY A 263 -17.47 -19.66 -0.87
C GLY A 263 -18.73 -20.54 -1.03
N THR A 264 -19.11 -20.82 -2.26
CA THR A 264 -20.26 -21.68 -2.59
C THR A 264 -19.86 -23.08 -3.01
N MET A 265 -18.55 -23.34 -3.07
CA MET A 265 -18.01 -24.65 -3.48
C MET A 265 -18.04 -25.66 -2.34
N ASP A 266 -18.14 -26.94 -2.66
CA ASP A 266 -18.12 -27.99 -1.65
C ASP A 266 -16.72 -28.07 -1.01
N PRO A 267 -16.58 -27.83 0.31
CA PRO A 267 -15.31 -27.95 1.00
C PRO A 267 -14.61 -29.31 0.82
N ALA A 268 -15.37 -30.36 0.57
CA ALA A 268 -14.83 -31.70 0.34
C ALA A 268 -14.08 -31.83 -1.00
N GLU A 269 -14.29 -30.90 -1.94
CA GLU A 269 -13.61 -30.84 -3.25
C GLU A 269 -12.37 -29.98 -3.25
N ARG A 270 -12.03 -29.33 -2.12
CA ARG A 270 -10.82 -28.53 -1.97
C ARG A 270 -9.57 -29.37 -2.15
N LEU A 271 -8.63 -28.87 -2.93
CA LEU A 271 -7.39 -29.59 -3.19
C LEU A 271 -6.44 -29.51 -1.99
N THR A 272 -5.84 -30.65 -1.68
CA THR A 272 -4.70 -30.72 -0.76
C THR A 272 -3.43 -30.76 -1.60
N LEU A 273 -2.60 -29.74 -1.46
CA LEU A 273 -1.36 -29.58 -2.19
C LEU A 273 -0.16 -29.92 -1.30
N GLU A 274 0.84 -30.57 -1.85
CA GLU A 274 2.08 -30.86 -1.15
C GLU A 274 3.08 -29.70 -1.35
N LEU A 275 3.07 -28.74 -0.41
CA LEU A 275 4.00 -27.62 -0.42
C LEU A 275 5.34 -28.05 0.19
N ILE A 276 6.43 -27.51 -0.34
CA ILE A 276 7.78 -27.66 0.22
C ILE A 276 7.86 -26.72 1.44
N PRO A 277 8.07 -27.23 2.67
CA PRO A 277 8.19 -26.37 3.85
C PRO A 277 9.39 -25.43 3.76
N PHE A 278 9.25 -24.19 4.25
CA PHE A 278 10.36 -23.26 4.30
C PHE A 278 11.52 -23.71 5.20
N SER A 279 11.28 -24.62 6.14
CA SER A 279 12.36 -25.25 6.93
C SER A 279 13.30 -26.10 6.07
N GLN A 280 12.86 -26.54 4.88
CA GLN A 280 13.67 -27.28 3.90
C GLN A 280 14.30 -26.38 2.83
N TYR A 281 14.01 -25.09 2.89
CA TYR A 281 14.49 -24.08 1.95
C TYR A 281 15.93 -23.63 2.26
N LYS A 282 16.85 -24.53 2.50
CA LYS A 282 18.24 -24.20 2.80
C LYS A 282 19.19 -24.82 1.80
#